data_1ce7990e906e86ef874fb498e0c12876
#
_entry.id   1ce7990e906e86ef874fb498e0c12876
#
_cell.length_a   1.000
_cell.length_b   1.000
_cell.length_c   1.000
_cell.angle_alpha   90.00
_cell.angle_beta   90.00
_cell.angle_gamma   90.00
#
_symmetry.space_group_name_H-M   'P 1'
#
loop_
_entity.id
_entity.type
_entity.pdbx_description
1 polymer ?
#
loop_
_entity_poly.entity_id
_entity_poly.type
_entity_poly.pdbx_seq_one_letter_code
_entity_poly.pdbx_strand_id
1 'polypeptide(L)'
;PKKILIHSLIFSPDGVSTAYLYNDIALKFQENGYEVLVLTTTPHYNVVESQLAAQPLKWKVWGICKESCFHGIRVLHVPQKKFRNTFLRVLGFVYWHIISFLIGLFQRNIDVILSPSPPLTIGVINIWLAKIKGCKTIYNVQEIYPDILKRKDGLVIEQLRRMERYVYNNSTAVTTIDQVFYNVIAGRFKDKSKLCIIPNFVDTELYNSQGGNVECLNPHFFPATDSLKLLYAGNIGYAQDWEPLICLAEKTKGASVEYFIIGEGVMKPVLEEKVRELELDNVHILPYQPRSLMPSILAYSDIQFIFMNPEM
;
A
#
# COMPACT_ATOMS: atom_id res chain seq x y z
N PRO A 1 -26.10 -12.36 -3.12
CA PRO A 1 -24.65 -12.39 -3.26
C PRO A 1 -23.98 -12.52 -1.89
N LYS A 2 -22.82 -13.19 -1.81
CA LYS A 2 -22.02 -13.21 -0.59
C LYS A 2 -21.38 -11.84 -0.38
N LYS A 3 -21.30 -11.43 0.89
CA LYS A 3 -20.79 -10.12 1.27
C LYS A 3 -19.39 -10.22 1.87
N ILE A 4 -18.47 -9.45 1.32
CA ILE A 4 -17.08 -9.36 1.75
C ILE A 4 -16.85 -8.01 2.42
N LEU A 5 -16.34 -8.04 3.66
CA LEU A 5 -15.82 -6.86 4.34
C LEU A 5 -14.32 -6.81 4.13
N ILE A 6 -13.82 -5.81 3.43
CA ILE A 6 -12.39 -5.48 3.39
C ILE A 6 -12.11 -4.52 4.54
N HIS A 7 -11.33 -4.96 5.53
CA HIS A 7 -10.94 -4.15 6.68
C HIS A 7 -9.45 -3.84 6.60
N SER A 8 -9.11 -2.62 6.21
CA SER A 8 -7.74 -2.18 5.96
C SER A 8 -7.51 -0.78 6.53
N LEU A 9 -6.29 -0.48 6.98
CA LEU A 9 -5.91 0.90 7.35
C LEU A 9 -5.88 1.84 6.17
N ILE A 10 -5.62 1.31 4.98
CA ILE A 10 -5.34 2.08 3.77
C ILE A 10 -6.24 1.57 2.64
N PHE A 11 -6.93 2.49 1.99
CA PHE A 11 -7.78 2.24 0.82
C PHE A 11 -7.95 3.53 0.04
N SER A 12 -8.58 3.49 -1.14
CA SER A 12 -8.91 4.70 -1.91
C SER A 12 -9.61 5.76 -1.04
N PRO A 13 -9.21 7.05 -1.14
CA PRO A 13 -8.33 7.69 -2.12
C PRO A 13 -6.86 7.86 -1.67
N ASP A 14 -6.34 7.00 -0.79
CA ASP A 14 -4.90 7.02 -0.48
C ASP A 14 -4.07 6.59 -1.70
N GLY A 15 -2.97 7.31 -1.99
CA GLY A 15 -2.10 7.11 -3.15
C GLY A 15 -0.87 6.24 -2.85
N VAL A 16 -1.05 5.04 -2.31
CA VAL A 16 0.05 4.11 -2.00
C VAL A 16 -0.21 2.72 -2.57
N SER A 17 0.85 1.93 -2.77
CA SER A 17 0.78 0.62 -3.43
C SER A 17 -0.22 -0.34 -2.79
N THR A 18 -0.28 -0.40 -1.46
CA THR A 18 -1.25 -1.24 -0.74
C THR A 18 -2.69 -0.82 -0.99
N ALA A 19 -2.97 0.50 -1.08
CA ALA A 19 -4.30 0.99 -1.43
C ALA A 19 -4.69 0.53 -2.84
N TYR A 20 -3.81 0.68 -3.82
CA TYR A 20 -4.07 0.25 -5.19
C TYR A 20 -4.33 -1.24 -5.29
N LEU A 21 -3.53 -2.06 -4.61
CA LEU A 21 -3.73 -3.52 -4.57
C LEU A 21 -5.14 -3.87 -4.05
N TYR A 22 -5.54 -3.25 -2.93
CA TYR A 22 -6.85 -3.54 -2.34
C TYR A 22 -8.03 -2.91 -3.09
N ASN A 23 -7.79 -1.81 -3.80
CA ASN A 23 -8.76 -1.26 -4.75
C ASN A 23 -9.05 -2.25 -5.88
N ASP A 24 -8.00 -2.81 -6.49
CA ASP A 24 -8.13 -3.79 -7.57
C ASP A 24 -8.79 -5.10 -7.07
N ILE A 25 -8.43 -5.58 -5.86
CA ILE A 25 -9.09 -6.74 -5.22
C ILE A 25 -10.59 -6.47 -5.00
N ALA A 26 -10.94 -5.27 -4.52
CA ALA A 26 -12.34 -4.91 -4.27
C ALA A 26 -13.15 -4.88 -5.56
N LEU A 27 -12.60 -4.31 -6.63
CA LEU A 27 -13.23 -4.28 -7.95
C LEU A 27 -13.40 -5.70 -8.51
N LYS A 28 -12.39 -6.54 -8.39
CA LYS A 28 -12.47 -7.93 -8.86
C LYS A 28 -13.52 -8.76 -8.10
N PHE A 29 -13.69 -8.55 -6.80
CA PHE A 29 -14.79 -9.16 -6.07
C PHE A 29 -16.15 -8.65 -6.56
N GLN A 30 -16.30 -7.35 -6.78
CA GLN A 30 -17.54 -6.77 -7.30
C GLN A 30 -17.87 -7.32 -8.69
N GLU A 31 -16.91 -7.36 -9.62
CA GLU A 31 -17.06 -7.94 -10.96
C GLU A 31 -17.49 -9.41 -10.92
N ASN A 32 -17.07 -10.16 -9.91
CA ASN A 32 -17.45 -11.56 -9.70
C ASN A 32 -18.76 -11.72 -8.90
N GLY A 33 -19.54 -10.65 -8.75
CA GLY A 33 -20.88 -10.70 -8.16
C GLY A 33 -20.91 -10.74 -6.63
N TYR A 34 -19.82 -10.42 -5.94
CA TYR A 34 -19.81 -10.25 -4.48
C TYR A 34 -20.28 -8.84 -4.10
N GLU A 35 -21.01 -8.73 -3.00
CA GLU A 35 -21.22 -7.45 -2.35
C GLU A 35 -19.96 -7.08 -1.56
N VAL A 36 -19.35 -5.94 -1.88
CA VAL A 36 -18.13 -5.48 -1.21
C VAL A 36 -18.43 -4.27 -0.34
N LEU A 37 -17.98 -4.33 0.90
CA LEU A 37 -17.96 -3.21 1.83
C LEU A 37 -16.51 -3.01 2.29
N VAL A 38 -16.06 -1.76 2.32
CA VAL A 38 -14.72 -1.42 2.83
C VAL A 38 -14.84 -0.64 4.13
N LEU A 39 -14.02 -1.00 5.11
CA LEU A 39 -13.84 -0.28 6.37
C LEU A 39 -12.38 0.10 6.50
N THR A 40 -12.11 1.40 6.55
CA THR A 40 -10.75 1.95 6.50
C THR A 40 -10.63 3.22 7.36
N THR A 41 -9.47 3.87 7.32
CA THR A 41 -9.26 5.20 7.92
C THR A 41 -9.71 6.32 6.98
N THR A 42 -9.83 7.54 7.51
CA THR A 42 -9.84 8.72 6.64
C THR A 42 -8.50 8.83 5.90
N PRO A 43 -8.50 9.27 4.63
CA PRO A 43 -7.29 9.36 3.82
C PRO A 43 -6.18 10.18 4.49
N HIS A 44 -4.97 9.67 4.49
CA HIS A 44 -3.83 10.31 5.14
C HIS A 44 -2.45 9.90 4.58
N TYR A 45 -2.41 9.02 3.57
CA TYR A 45 -1.19 8.59 2.89
C TYR A 45 -1.16 9.06 1.43
N ASN A 46 -0.24 9.97 1.10
CA ASN A 46 -0.04 10.50 -0.26
C ASN A 46 -1.37 10.84 -0.95
N VAL A 47 -2.22 11.60 -0.24
CA VAL A 47 -3.55 11.94 -0.73
C VAL A 47 -3.43 12.89 -1.92
N VAL A 48 -3.96 12.48 -3.06
CA VAL A 48 -4.01 13.29 -4.28
C VAL A 48 -5.34 14.05 -4.31
N GLU A 49 -5.30 15.37 -4.40
CA GLU A 49 -6.50 16.24 -4.33
C GLU A 49 -7.55 15.87 -5.40
N SER A 50 -7.12 15.55 -6.61
CA SER A 50 -8.03 15.13 -7.68
C SER A 50 -8.76 13.82 -7.37
N GLN A 51 -8.09 12.87 -6.73
CA GLN A 51 -8.72 11.60 -6.29
C GLN A 51 -9.67 11.84 -5.12
N LEU A 52 -9.31 12.71 -4.19
CA LEU A 52 -10.19 13.09 -3.09
C LEU A 52 -11.45 13.83 -3.59
N ALA A 53 -11.31 14.70 -4.58
CA ALA A 53 -12.44 15.38 -5.23
C ALA A 53 -13.37 14.40 -5.96
N ALA A 54 -12.80 13.39 -6.61
CA ALA A 54 -13.56 12.33 -7.29
C ALA A 54 -14.28 11.38 -6.31
N GLN A 55 -13.80 11.29 -5.07
CA GLN A 55 -14.36 10.42 -4.02
C GLN A 55 -14.67 11.21 -2.75
N PRO A 56 -15.69 12.11 -2.76
CA PRO A 56 -15.98 12.98 -1.64
C PRO A 56 -16.46 12.21 -0.41
N LEU A 57 -15.93 12.56 0.75
CA LEU A 57 -16.27 11.94 2.03
C LEU A 57 -17.40 12.72 2.71
N LYS A 58 -18.48 12.03 3.05
CA LYS A 58 -19.64 12.59 3.77
C LYS A 58 -19.75 11.99 5.17
N TRP A 59 -20.06 12.81 6.16
CA TRP A 59 -20.29 12.33 7.52
C TRP A 59 -21.52 11.40 7.58
N LYS A 60 -21.36 10.28 8.29
CA LYS A 60 -22.38 9.29 8.58
C LYS A 60 -22.34 8.87 10.05
N VAL A 61 -23.39 8.11 10.45
CA VAL A 61 -23.47 7.49 11.78
C VAL A 61 -23.13 8.51 12.89
N TRP A 62 -23.95 9.55 13.01
CA TRP A 62 -23.88 10.56 14.08
C TRP A 62 -22.52 11.26 14.20
N GLY A 63 -21.79 11.37 13.12
CA GLY A 63 -20.46 11.98 13.11
C GLY A 63 -19.31 11.05 13.54
N ILE A 64 -19.56 9.74 13.70
CA ILE A 64 -18.53 8.77 14.13
C ILE A 64 -17.66 8.31 12.97
N CYS A 65 -18.23 8.20 11.75
CA CYS A 65 -17.48 7.84 10.54
C CYS A 65 -17.88 8.70 9.35
N LYS A 66 -17.02 8.70 8.32
CA LYS A 66 -17.35 9.24 7.01
C LYS A 66 -17.63 8.10 6.05
N GLU A 67 -18.38 8.38 5.01
CA GLU A 67 -18.70 7.44 3.95
C GLU A 67 -18.33 8.06 2.60
N SER A 68 -17.81 7.25 1.72
CA SER A 68 -17.58 7.57 0.32
C SER A 68 -17.99 6.40 -0.57
N CYS A 69 -17.96 6.61 -1.88
CA CYS A 69 -18.24 5.59 -2.88
C CYS A 69 -17.04 5.44 -3.81
N PHE A 70 -16.50 4.23 -3.91
CA PHE A 70 -15.41 3.88 -4.82
C PHE A 70 -15.95 2.94 -5.90
N HIS A 71 -16.17 3.43 -7.12
CA HIS A 71 -16.74 2.65 -8.24
C HIS A 71 -17.99 1.82 -7.86
N GLY A 72 -18.91 2.43 -7.10
CA GLY A 72 -20.11 1.74 -6.62
C GLY A 72 -19.91 0.96 -5.31
N ILE A 73 -18.69 0.76 -4.86
CA ILE A 73 -18.37 0.10 -3.59
C ILE A 73 -18.50 1.12 -2.45
N ARG A 74 -19.25 0.75 -1.42
CA ARG A 74 -19.40 1.54 -0.20
C ARG A 74 -18.16 1.48 0.66
N VAL A 75 -17.58 2.65 1.01
CA VAL A 75 -16.39 2.77 1.85
C VAL A 75 -16.70 3.56 3.11
N LEU A 76 -16.47 2.95 4.27
CA LEU A 76 -16.62 3.56 5.59
C LEU A 76 -15.24 3.96 6.13
N HIS A 77 -15.09 5.24 6.43
CA HIS A 77 -13.83 5.82 6.90
C HIS A 77 -13.94 6.21 8.37
N VAL A 78 -13.19 5.54 9.23
CA VAL A 78 -13.04 5.95 10.62
C VAL A 78 -12.08 7.11 10.69
N PRO A 79 -12.46 8.27 11.27
CA PRO A 79 -11.58 9.41 11.38
C PRO A 79 -10.29 9.06 12.13
N GLN A 80 -9.16 9.33 11.47
CA GLN A 80 -7.85 9.22 12.09
C GLN A 80 -7.03 10.46 11.77
N LYS A 81 -6.36 11.00 12.79
CA LYS A 81 -5.46 12.14 12.67
C LYS A 81 -4.03 11.69 12.90
N LYS A 82 -3.13 12.15 12.03
CA LYS A 82 -1.70 11.90 12.16
C LYS A 82 -1.13 12.87 13.20
N PHE A 83 -0.91 12.39 14.43
CA PHE A 83 -0.31 13.20 15.50
C PHE A 83 1.23 13.13 15.43
N ARG A 84 1.90 14.22 15.77
CA ARG A 84 3.36 14.24 15.95
C ARG A 84 3.78 13.53 17.24
N ASN A 85 2.97 13.67 18.30
CA ASN A 85 3.20 13.04 19.58
C ASN A 85 2.93 11.53 19.53
N THR A 86 3.88 10.71 19.98
CA THR A 86 3.79 9.24 19.96
C THR A 86 2.64 8.71 20.80
N PHE A 87 2.38 9.28 21.97
CA PHE A 87 1.27 8.86 22.84
C PHE A 87 -0.09 9.09 22.15
N LEU A 88 -0.29 10.27 21.55
CA LEU A 88 -1.51 10.57 20.81
C LEU A 88 -1.67 9.68 19.55
N ARG A 89 -0.56 9.27 18.93
CA ARG A 89 -0.62 8.30 17.81
C ARG A 89 -1.12 6.94 18.29
N VAL A 90 -0.64 6.46 19.44
CA VAL A 90 -1.11 5.20 20.04
C VAL A 90 -2.58 5.29 20.41
N LEU A 91 -3.01 6.39 21.03
CA LEU A 91 -4.43 6.61 21.33
C LEU A 91 -5.30 6.64 20.07
N GLY A 92 -4.87 7.34 19.03
CA GLY A 92 -5.57 7.37 17.74
C GLY A 92 -5.66 6.00 17.09
N PHE A 93 -4.61 5.20 17.21
CA PHE A 93 -4.59 3.82 16.72
C PHE A 93 -5.57 2.92 17.50
N VAL A 94 -5.59 3.00 18.83
CA VAL A 94 -6.55 2.27 19.69
C VAL A 94 -7.98 2.72 19.40
N TYR A 95 -8.21 4.02 19.29
CA TYR A 95 -9.52 4.58 18.91
C TYR A 95 -10.01 3.99 17.59
N TRP A 96 -9.14 3.99 16.56
CA TRP A 96 -9.49 3.42 15.26
C TRP A 96 -9.92 1.94 15.37
N HIS A 97 -9.18 1.13 16.15
CA HIS A 97 -9.50 -0.29 16.35
C HIS A 97 -10.86 -0.49 17.04
N ILE A 98 -11.13 0.28 18.07
CA ILE A 98 -12.41 0.20 18.81
C ILE A 98 -13.57 0.61 17.91
N ILE A 99 -13.45 1.75 17.24
CA ILE A 99 -14.55 2.27 16.41
C ILE A 99 -14.76 1.39 15.17
N SER A 100 -13.71 0.91 14.52
CA SER A 100 -13.84 0.00 13.38
C SER A 100 -14.47 -1.34 13.79
N PHE A 101 -14.11 -1.87 14.97
CA PHE A 101 -14.76 -3.07 15.51
C PHE A 101 -16.25 -2.84 15.73
N LEU A 102 -16.64 -1.74 16.38
CA LEU A 102 -18.04 -1.40 16.64
C LEU A 102 -18.81 -1.21 15.33
N ILE A 103 -18.27 -0.45 14.36
CA ILE A 103 -18.88 -0.29 13.04
C ILE A 103 -19.05 -1.65 12.37
N GLY A 104 -18.02 -2.50 12.42
CA GLY A 104 -18.07 -3.87 11.91
C GLY A 104 -19.18 -4.72 12.55
N LEU A 105 -19.40 -4.59 13.85
CA LEU A 105 -20.50 -5.30 14.55
C LEU A 105 -21.88 -4.94 14.02
N PHE A 106 -22.11 -3.68 13.65
CA PHE A 106 -23.39 -3.22 13.12
C PHE A 106 -23.60 -3.54 11.62
N GLN A 107 -22.56 -3.96 10.90
CA GLN A 107 -22.77 -4.41 9.52
C GLN A 107 -23.45 -5.78 9.51
N ARG A 108 -24.44 -5.97 8.64
CA ARG A 108 -25.21 -7.23 8.54
C ARG A 108 -24.71 -8.10 7.39
N ASN A 109 -24.93 -9.40 7.53
CA ASN A 109 -24.74 -10.40 6.47
C ASN A 109 -23.30 -10.43 5.90
N ILE A 110 -22.28 -10.27 6.75
CA ILE A 110 -20.90 -10.45 6.34
C ILE A 110 -20.60 -11.94 6.32
N ASP A 111 -20.14 -12.45 5.17
CA ASP A 111 -19.71 -13.85 4.99
C ASP A 111 -18.22 -14.01 5.20
N VAL A 112 -17.43 -13.00 4.78
CA VAL A 112 -15.97 -13.04 4.85
C VAL A 112 -15.41 -11.67 5.24
N ILE A 113 -14.40 -11.66 6.11
CA ILE A 113 -13.61 -10.48 6.43
C ILE A 113 -12.20 -10.69 5.89
N LEU A 114 -11.76 -9.81 4.98
CA LEU A 114 -10.42 -9.79 4.42
C LEU A 114 -9.63 -8.61 4.99
N SER A 115 -8.42 -8.86 5.47
CA SER A 115 -7.54 -7.80 5.95
C SER A 115 -6.07 -8.04 5.60
N PRO A 116 -5.32 -6.98 5.24
CA PRO A 116 -3.87 -7.05 5.08
C PRO A 116 -3.11 -6.92 6.40
N SER A 117 -1.87 -7.37 6.42
CA SER A 117 -0.84 -6.90 7.35
C SER A 117 -0.03 -5.78 6.68
N PRO A 118 0.49 -4.82 7.42
CA PRO A 118 0.18 -4.43 8.80
C PRO A 118 -1.18 -3.70 8.93
N PRO A 119 -1.71 -3.55 10.13
CA PRO A 119 -1.16 -3.97 11.41
C PRO A 119 -1.63 -5.36 11.82
N LEU A 120 -0.81 -6.05 12.60
CA LEU A 120 -1.15 -7.38 13.12
C LEU A 120 -2.43 -7.38 13.99
N THR A 121 -2.68 -6.28 14.68
CA THR A 121 -3.84 -6.08 15.56
C THR A 121 -5.18 -6.11 14.82
N ILE A 122 -5.20 -5.75 13.52
CA ILE A 122 -6.42 -5.83 12.71
C ILE A 122 -6.89 -7.29 12.55
N GLY A 123 -5.92 -8.23 12.43
CA GLY A 123 -6.22 -9.65 12.39
C GLY A 123 -6.90 -10.13 13.67
N VAL A 124 -6.45 -9.64 14.85
CA VAL A 124 -7.06 -9.99 16.15
C VAL A 124 -8.51 -9.54 16.22
N ILE A 125 -8.78 -8.27 15.92
CA ILE A 125 -10.16 -7.74 16.02
C ILE A 125 -11.07 -8.37 14.98
N ASN A 126 -10.56 -8.71 13.80
CA ASN A 126 -11.34 -9.38 12.77
C ASN A 126 -11.70 -10.82 13.15
N ILE A 127 -10.81 -11.53 13.84
CA ILE A 127 -11.12 -12.86 14.40
C ILE A 127 -12.24 -12.76 15.44
N TRP A 128 -12.20 -11.77 16.33
CA TRP A 128 -13.27 -11.56 17.33
C TRP A 128 -14.58 -11.18 16.66
N LEU A 129 -14.54 -10.27 15.70
CA LEU A 129 -15.71 -9.86 14.92
C LEU A 129 -16.31 -11.06 14.17
N ALA A 130 -15.48 -11.87 13.55
CA ALA A 130 -15.90 -13.06 12.82
C ALA A 130 -16.54 -14.12 13.74
N LYS A 131 -15.99 -14.34 14.94
CA LYS A 131 -16.59 -15.24 15.93
C LYS A 131 -17.98 -14.80 16.36
N ILE A 132 -18.20 -13.49 16.55
CA ILE A 132 -19.50 -12.93 16.95
C ILE A 132 -20.49 -13.05 15.78
N LYS A 133 -20.04 -12.83 14.56
CA LYS A 133 -20.90 -12.84 13.37
C LYS A 133 -21.08 -14.22 12.72
N GLY A 134 -20.30 -15.21 13.09
CA GLY A 134 -20.31 -16.53 12.46
C GLY A 134 -19.76 -16.51 11.03
N CYS A 135 -18.86 -15.57 10.68
CA CYS A 135 -18.28 -15.46 9.33
C CYS A 135 -16.82 -15.91 9.28
N LYS A 136 -16.26 -15.99 8.07
CA LYS A 136 -14.88 -16.41 7.83
C LYS A 136 -13.91 -15.22 7.83
N THR A 137 -12.61 -15.50 8.08
CA THR A 137 -11.55 -14.51 8.00
C THR A 137 -10.46 -14.94 7.06
N ILE A 138 -9.97 -14.00 6.26
CA ILE A 138 -8.77 -14.15 5.44
C ILE A 138 -7.79 -13.06 5.88
N TYR A 139 -6.59 -13.47 6.31
CA TYR A 139 -5.52 -12.56 6.69
C TYR A 139 -4.42 -12.61 5.64
N ASN A 140 -4.20 -11.49 4.95
CA ASN A 140 -3.21 -11.40 3.88
C ASN A 140 -1.90 -10.80 4.40
N VAL A 141 -0.83 -11.60 4.41
CA VAL A 141 0.50 -11.23 4.91
C VAL A 141 1.28 -10.53 3.81
N GLN A 142 1.30 -9.18 3.85
CA GLN A 142 2.10 -8.33 2.97
C GLN A 142 3.45 -7.98 3.61
N GLU A 143 3.52 -8.04 4.95
CA GLU A 143 4.74 -7.85 5.74
C GLU A 143 4.74 -8.82 6.93
N ILE A 144 5.89 -9.39 7.24
CA ILE A 144 6.01 -10.35 8.34
C ILE A 144 6.33 -9.60 9.63
N TYR A 145 5.31 -9.40 10.46
CA TYR A 145 5.46 -8.82 11.81
C TYR A 145 5.64 -9.94 12.83
N PRO A 146 6.53 -9.79 13.85
CA PRO A 146 7.37 -8.60 14.10
C PRO A 146 8.74 -8.59 13.41
N ASP A 147 9.03 -9.50 12.49
CA ASP A 147 10.37 -9.71 11.93
C ASP A 147 10.91 -8.48 11.19
N ILE A 148 10.02 -7.67 10.60
CA ILE A 148 10.38 -6.41 9.93
C ILE A 148 10.90 -5.32 10.90
N LEU A 149 10.69 -5.49 12.21
CA LEU A 149 11.15 -4.50 13.18
C LEU A 149 12.64 -4.63 13.41
N LYS A 150 13.36 -3.49 13.45
CA LYS A 150 14.81 -3.47 13.73
C LYS A 150 15.16 -4.14 15.08
N ARG A 151 14.28 -4.03 16.07
CA ARG A 151 14.45 -4.65 17.38
C ARG A 151 13.93 -6.10 17.32
N LYS A 152 14.83 -7.06 17.56
CA LYS A 152 14.50 -8.50 17.45
C LYS A 152 14.13 -9.17 18.79
N ASP A 153 14.39 -8.51 19.92
CA ASP A 153 14.22 -9.09 21.27
C ASP A 153 13.47 -8.16 22.22
N GLY A 154 12.96 -8.75 23.29
CA GLY A 154 12.28 -8.08 24.39
C GLY A 154 10.79 -8.46 24.52
N LEU A 155 10.20 -8.12 25.66
CA LEU A 155 8.82 -8.49 26.01
C LEU A 155 7.79 -8.07 24.95
N VAL A 156 7.98 -6.89 24.35
CA VAL A 156 7.07 -6.38 23.30
C VAL A 156 7.13 -7.28 22.07
N ILE A 157 8.32 -7.65 21.62
CA ILE A 157 8.49 -8.54 20.47
C ILE A 157 7.88 -9.91 20.74
N GLU A 158 8.07 -10.44 21.94
CA GLU A 158 7.47 -11.72 22.32
C GLU A 158 5.93 -11.66 22.31
N GLN A 159 5.33 -10.58 22.81
CA GLN A 159 3.89 -10.38 22.73
C GLN A 159 3.39 -10.27 21.28
N LEU A 160 4.12 -9.56 20.42
CA LEU A 160 3.80 -9.49 18.99
C LEU A 160 3.89 -10.86 18.32
N ARG A 161 4.89 -11.68 18.64
CA ARG A 161 4.99 -13.06 18.13
C ARG A 161 3.86 -13.98 18.64
N ARG A 162 3.41 -13.78 19.87
CA ARG A 162 2.23 -14.49 20.39
C ARG A 162 0.96 -14.07 19.65
N MET A 163 0.82 -12.76 19.39
CA MET A 163 -0.29 -12.20 18.64
C MET A 163 -0.29 -12.71 17.18
N GLU A 164 0.87 -12.74 16.54
CA GLU A 164 1.04 -13.29 15.19
C GLU A 164 0.57 -14.75 15.13
N ARG A 165 1.07 -15.61 16.03
CA ARG A 165 0.64 -17.00 16.10
C ARG A 165 -0.85 -17.13 16.38
N TYR A 166 -1.42 -16.24 17.20
CA TYR A 166 -2.86 -16.20 17.44
C TYR A 166 -3.63 -15.90 16.15
N VAL A 167 -3.22 -14.87 15.40
CA VAL A 167 -3.85 -14.47 14.12
C VAL A 167 -3.77 -15.61 13.11
N TYR A 168 -2.59 -16.17 12.89
CA TYR A 168 -2.39 -17.22 11.92
C TYR A 168 -3.20 -18.48 12.22
N ASN A 169 -3.28 -18.88 13.48
CA ASN A 169 -3.97 -20.12 13.86
C ASN A 169 -5.49 -19.98 14.02
N ASN A 170 -6.00 -18.76 14.22
CA ASN A 170 -7.44 -18.52 14.39
C ASN A 170 -8.11 -17.93 13.13
N SER A 171 -7.35 -17.48 12.13
CA SER A 171 -7.91 -17.14 10.83
C SER A 171 -8.43 -18.38 10.11
N THR A 172 -9.44 -18.22 9.26
CA THR A 172 -9.95 -19.31 8.41
C THR A 172 -8.92 -19.66 7.34
N ALA A 173 -8.31 -18.63 6.74
CA ALA A 173 -7.19 -18.77 5.80
C ALA A 173 -6.20 -17.62 6.01
N VAL A 174 -4.94 -17.89 5.70
CA VAL A 174 -3.87 -16.89 5.67
C VAL A 174 -3.23 -16.97 4.29
N THR A 175 -3.04 -15.83 3.67
CA THR A 175 -2.36 -15.74 2.37
C THR A 175 -1.06 -14.98 2.52
N THR A 176 -0.08 -15.35 1.71
CA THR A 176 1.21 -14.66 1.62
C THR A 176 1.60 -14.44 0.17
N ILE A 177 2.57 -13.57 -0.07
CA ILE A 177 2.85 -13.04 -1.41
C ILE A 177 3.79 -13.90 -2.24
N ASP A 178 4.64 -14.70 -1.60
CA ASP A 178 5.63 -15.52 -2.29
C ASP A 178 6.08 -16.75 -1.47
N GLN A 179 6.94 -17.55 -2.08
CA GLN A 179 7.50 -18.76 -1.47
C GLN A 179 8.48 -18.44 -0.33
N VAL A 180 9.18 -17.32 -0.38
CA VAL A 180 10.12 -16.90 0.67
C VAL A 180 9.35 -16.60 1.94
N PHE A 181 8.31 -15.78 1.86
CA PHE A 181 7.41 -15.48 2.98
C PHE A 181 6.74 -16.76 3.50
N TYR A 182 6.26 -17.63 2.60
CA TYR A 182 5.69 -18.92 2.98
C TYR A 182 6.66 -19.73 3.83
N ASN A 183 7.91 -19.88 3.41
CA ASN A 183 8.92 -20.66 4.12
C ASN A 183 9.22 -20.07 5.51
N VAL A 184 9.23 -18.74 5.63
CA VAL A 184 9.47 -18.05 6.90
C VAL A 184 8.34 -18.28 7.91
N ILE A 185 7.07 -18.20 7.47
CA ILE A 185 5.94 -18.22 8.39
C ILE A 185 5.29 -19.60 8.56
N ALA A 186 5.52 -20.56 7.66
CA ALA A 186 4.88 -21.88 7.67
C ALA A 186 5.11 -22.64 8.99
N GLY A 187 6.27 -22.50 9.60
CA GLY A 187 6.58 -23.10 10.91
C GLY A 187 5.81 -22.55 12.09
N ARG A 188 5.08 -21.42 11.91
CA ARG A 188 4.29 -20.73 12.93
C ARG A 188 2.84 -21.22 13.01
N PHE A 189 2.44 -22.06 12.06
CA PHE A 189 1.10 -22.63 11.95
C PHE A 189 1.01 -24.01 12.64
N LYS A 190 -0.09 -24.23 13.35
CA LYS A 190 -0.49 -25.57 13.82
C LYS A 190 -1.02 -26.41 12.65
N ASP A 191 -1.75 -25.77 11.76
CA ASP A 191 -2.33 -26.36 10.55
C ASP A 191 -1.91 -25.55 9.33
N LYS A 192 -0.95 -26.06 8.59
CA LYS A 192 -0.38 -25.43 7.39
C LYS A 192 -1.35 -25.40 6.20
N SER A 193 -2.43 -26.20 6.22
CA SER A 193 -3.43 -26.19 5.15
C SER A 193 -4.16 -24.84 5.02
N LYS A 194 -4.08 -24.01 6.07
CA LYS A 194 -4.64 -22.65 6.07
C LYS A 194 -3.79 -21.63 5.34
N LEU A 195 -2.52 -21.93 5.09
CA LEU A 195 -1.57 -21.03 4.47
C LEU A 195 -1.49 -21.26 2.97
N CYS A 196 -1.76 -20.20 2.19
CA CYS A 196 -1.71 -20.23 0.73
C CYS A 196 -0.81 -19.10 0.21
N ILE A 197 -0.19 -19.31 -0.96
CA ILE A 197 0.52 -18.26 -1.68
C ILE A 197 -0.44 -17.62 -2.68
N ILE A 198 -0.64 -16.32 -2.57
CA ILE A 198 -1.34 -15.50 -3.55
C ILE A 198 -0.43 -14.31 -3.83
N PRO A 199 0.32 -14.32 -4.94
CA PRO A 199 1.24 -13.25 -5.28
C PRO A 199 0.52 -11.92 -5.46
N ASN A 200 1.24 -10.82 -5.19
CA ASN A 200 0.78 -9.53 -5.65
C ASN A 200 0.74 -9.53 -7.18
N PHE A 201 -0.22 -8.82 -7.73
CA PHE A 201 -0.52 -8.87 -9.16
C PHE A 201 -0.52 -7.48 -9.77
N VAL A 202 -0.41 -7.46 -11.08
CA VAL A 202 -0.54 -6.26 -11.91
C VAL A 202 -1.43 -6.62 -13.10
N ASP A 203 -2.14 -5.65 -13.65
CA ASP A 203 -2.90 -5.79 -14.88
C ASP A 203 -1.93 -5.88 -16.07
N THR A 204 -1.71 -7.09 -16.57
CA THR A 204 -0.78 -7.37 -17.66
C THR A 204 -1.26 -6.86 -19.01
N GLU A 205 -2.56 -6.60 -19.19
CA GLU A 205 -3.09 -5.98 -20.39
C GLU A 205 -2.80 -4.49 -20.40
N LEU A 206 -2.91 -3.84 -19.25
CA LEU A 206 -2.61 -2.41 -19.08
C LEU A 206 -1.09 -2.13 -19.10
N TYR A 207 -0.29 -3.00 -18.50
CA TYR A 207 1.17 -2.85 -18.35
C TYR A 207 1.95 -3.73 -19.33
N ASN A 208 1.50 -3.85 -20.57
CA ASN A 208 2.26 -4.50 -21.63
C ASN A 208 3.17 -3.50 -22.37
N SER A 209 4.15 -4.00 -23.11
CA SER A 209 5.13 -3.18 -23.83
C SER A 209 4.53 -2.30 -24.95
N GLN A 210 3.28 -2.54 -25.33
CA GLN A 210 2.54 -1.79 -26.34
C GLN A 210 1.41 -0.94 -25.75
N GLY A 211 1.15 -1.06 -24.44
CA GLY A 211 0.01 -0.45 -23.78
C GLY A 211 0.17 1.03 -23.41
N GLY A 212 1.36 1.59 -23.55
CA GLY A 212 1.65 2.99 -23.22
C GLY A 212 1.57 3.91 -24.43
N ASN A 213 0.79 4.99 -24.34
CA ASN A 213 0.81 6.10 -25.31
C ASN A 213 1.70 7.23 -24.79
N VAL A 214 2.94 7.31 -25.27
CA VAL A 214 3.92 8.33 -24.86
C VAL A 214 3.47 9.75 -25.25
N GLU A 215 2.67 9.90 -26.32
CA GLU A 215 2.17 11.20 -26.77
C GLU A 215 1.23 11.88 -25.76
N CYS A 216 0.63 11.13 -24.83
CA CYS A 216 -0.22 11.69 -23.78
C CYS A 216 0.57 12.30 -22.61
N LEU A 217 1.89 12.08 -22.57
CA LEU A 217 2.74 12.60 -21.50
C LEU A 217 3.01 14.09 -21.70
N ASN A 218 3.13 14.82 -20.58
CA ASN A 218 3.48 16.24 -20.64
C ASN A 218 4.95 16.41 -21.12
N PRO A 219 5.20 17.05 -22.25
CA PRO A 219 6.55 17.20 -22.80
C PRO A 219 7.50 18.01 -21.89
N HIS A 220 6.95 18.79 -20.97
CA HIS A 220 7.75 19.53 -19.99
C HIS A 220 8.42 18.58 -18.99
N PHE A 221 7.75 17.49 -18.62
CA PHE A 221 8.28 16.48 -17.71
C PHE A 221 8.97 15.32 -18.44
N PHE A 222 8.52 15.04 -19.66
CA PHE A 222 8.97 13.91 -20.48
C PHE A 222 9.35 14.41 -21.88
N PRO A 223 10.48 15.13 -21.99
CA PRO A 223 10.92 15.68 -23.29
C PRO A 223 11.27 14.58 -24.27
N ALA A 224 11.06 14.84 -25.56
CA ALA A 224 11.59 13.97 -26.59
C ALA A 224 13.12 14.08 -26.60
N THR A 225 13.81 12.98 -26.36
CA THR A 225 15.27 12.89 -26.32
C THR A 225 15.74 11.55 -26.86
N ASP A 226 16.90 11.56 -27.51
CA ASP A 226 17.60 10.35 -27.96
C ASP A 226 18.50 9.76 -26.87
N SER A 227 18.56 10.39 -25.69
CA SER A 227 19.30 9.89 -24.54
C SER A 227 18.70 8.60 -24.00
N LEU A 228 19.52 7.74 -23.40
CA LEU A 228 19.08 6.58 -22.65
C LEU A 228 18.34 7.03 -21.38
N LYS A 229 17.08 6.65 -21.25
CA LYS A 229 16.19 7.08 -20.16
C LYS A 229 16.09 6.01 -19.09
N LEU A 230 16.65 6.29 -17.90
CA LEU A 230 16.53 5.46 -16.71
C LEU A 230 15.41 6.00 -15.82
N LEU A 231 14.48 5.14 -15.44
CA LEU A 231 13.30 5.51 -14.66
C LEU A 231 13.27 4.82 -13.30
N TYR A 232 13.05 5.62 -12.27
CA TYR A 232 12.52 5.18 -10.99
C TYR A 232 11.14 5.79 -10.76
N ALA A 233 10.15 4.96 -10.45
CA ALA A 233 8.81 5.43 -10.09
C ALA A 233 8.36 4.77 -8.78
N GLY A 234 8.25 5.55 -7.71
CA GLY A 234 7.89 5.00 -6.40
C GLY A 234 8.04 5.98 -5.25
N ASN A 235 7.99 5.44 -4.02
CA ASN A 235 8.20 6.23 -2.82
C ASN A 235 9.68 6.62 -2.69
N ILE A 236 9.95 7.92 -2.53
CA ILE A 236 11.31 8.46 -2.32
C ILE A 236 11.57 8.45 -0.80
N GLY A 237 11.87 7.27 -0.26
CA GLY A 237 11.99 7.04 1.16
C GLY A 237 13.37 6.56 1.62
N TYR A 238 13.45 6.19 2.91
CA TYR A 238 14.69 5.66 3.51
C TYR A 238 15.00 4.22 3.09
N ALA A 239 14.04 3.50 2.51
CA ALA A 239 14.25 2.12 2.07
C ALA A 239 15.10 2.03 0.80
N GLN A 240 15.26 3.13 0.09
CA GLN A 240 16.11 3.24 -1.09
C GLN A 240 17.48 3.80 -0.71
N ASP A 241 18.53 3.23 -1.30
CA ASP A 241 19.88 3.79 -1.21
C ASP A 241 20.15 4.69 -2.43
N TRP A 242 20.00 6.00 -2.23
CA TRP A 242 20.11 6.99 -3.31
C TRP A 242 21.55 7.29 -3.74
N GLU A 243 22.55 6.94 -2.92
CA GLU A 243 23.96 7.23 -3.21
C GLU A 243 24.47 6.59 -4.51
N PRO A 244 24.19 5.29 -4.79
CA PRO A 244 24.62 4.68 -6.05
C PRO A 244 24.03 5.36 -7.28
N LEU A 245 22.77 5.82 -7.20
CA LEU A 245 22.14 6.56 -8.30
C LEU A 245 22.82 7.90 -8.55
N ILE A 246 23.05 8.68 -7.49
CA ILE A 246 23.72 9.97 -7.58
C ILE A 246 25.13 9.81 -8.14
N CYS A 247 25.90 8.84 -7.63
CA CYS A 247 27.23 8.55 -8.14
C CYS A 247 27.23 8.14 -9.62
N LEU A 248 26.21 7.38 -10.05
CA LEU A 248 26.07 6.99 -11.45
C LEU A 248 25.73 8.20 -12.31
N ALA A 249 24.79 9.04 -11.88
CA ALA A 249 24.40 10.26 -12.59
C ALA A 249 25.58 11.23 -12.75
N GLU A 250 26.39 11.39 -11.71
CA GLU A 250 27.61 12.22 -11.72
C GLU A 250 28.64 11.69 -12.76
N LYS A 251 28.88 10.37 -12.77
CA LYS A 251 29.82 9.73 -13.70
C LYS A 251 29.35 9.77 -15.15
N THR A 252 28.07 9.90 -15.40
CA THR A 252 27.47 9.98 -16.74
C THR A 252 27.08 11.40 -17.13
N LYS A 253 27.49 12.41 -16.37
CA LYS A 253 27.29 13.82 -16.68
C LYS A 253 27.93 14.14 -18.03
N GLY A 254 27.16 14.74 -18.94
CA GLY A 254 27.57 15.02 -20.32
C GLY A 254 27.50 13.84 -21.29
N ALA A 255 27.11 12.65 -20.83
CA ALA A 255 26.75 11.54 -21.70
C ALA A 255 25.24 11.61 -22.08
N SER A 256 24.85 10.88 -23.14
CA SER A 256 23.45 10.77 -23.56
C SER A 256 22.67 9.81 -22.63
N VAL A 257 22.61 10.13 -21.33
CA VAL A 257 21.91 9.33 -20.30
C VAL A 257 21.15 10.28 -19.39
N GLU A 258 19.87 10.04 -19.20
CA GLU A 258 18.99 10.84 -18.35
C GLU A 258 18.27 9.98 -17.33
N TYR A 259 18.11 10.51 -16.13
CA TYR A 259 17.49 9.85 -14.98
C TYR A 259 16.19 10.53 -14.62
N PHE A 260 15.09 9.79 -14.68
CA PHE A 260 13.76 10.26 -14.30
C PHE A 260 13.36 9.62 -12.98
N ILE A 261 13.16 10.43 -11.95
CA ILE A 261 12.78 9.98 -10.60
C ILE A 261 11.39 10.54 -10.31
N ILE A 262 10.39 9.67 -10.25
CA ILE A 262 8.99 10.05 -10.09
C ILE A 262 8.47 9.58 -8.74
N GLY A 263 7.93 10.49 -7.96
CA GLY A 263 7.29 10.13 -6.71
C GLY A 263 7.34 11.22 -5.65
N GLU A 264 6.87 10.82 -4.47
CA GLU A 264 6.92 11.63 -3.25
C GLU A 264 7.55 10.83 -2.11
N GLY A 265 8.06 11.50 -1.10
CA GLY A 265 8.62 10.84 0.07
C GLY A 265 9.53 11.74 0.88
N VAL A 266 9.92 11.22 2.05
CA VAL A 266 10.69 11.99 3.04
C VAL A 266 12.11 12.34 2.59
N MET A 267 12.65 11.58 1.63
CA MET A 267 14.00 11.80 1.09
C MET A 267 14.01 12.72 -0.15
N LYS A 268 12.84 13.07 -0.71
CA LYS A 268 12.77 13.91 -1.91
C LYS A 268 13.49 15.25 -1.75
N PRO A 269 13.28 16.04 -0.69
CA PRO A 269 13.99 17.32 -0.51
C PRO A 269 15.50 17.16 -0.41
N VAL A 270 15.98 16.08 0.24
CA VAL A 270 17.40 15.77 0.37
C VAL A 270 18.01 15.43 -0.99
N LEU A 271 17.27 14.65 -1.80
CA LEU A 271 17.69 14.27 -3.13
C LEU A 271 17.74 15.48 -4.07
N GLU A 272 16.71 16.34 -4.04
CA GLU A 272 16.67 17.59 -4.81
C GLU A 272 17.82 18.54 -4.47
N GLU A 273 18.16 18.66 -3.17
CA GLU A 273 19.30 19.45 -2.73
C GLU A 273 20.62 18.91 -3.26
N LYS A 274 20.81 17.58 -3.19
CA LYS A 274 22.04 16.92 -3.65
C LYS A 274 22.21 17.02 -5.17
N VAL A 275 21.13 16.86 -5.95
CA VAL A 275 21.13 17.04 -7.40
C VAL A 275 21.53 18.47 -7.77
N ARG A 276 21.03 19.46 -7.03
CA ARG A 276 21.40 20.89 -7.24
C ARG A 276 22.85 21.18 -6.85
N GLU A 277 23.32 20.68 -5.71
CA GLU A 277 24.71 20.90 -5.24
C GLU A 277 25.75 20.30 -6.21
N LEU A 278 25.47 19.16 -6.80
CA LEU A 278 26.33 18.49 -7.76
C LEU A 278 26.08 18.95 -9.20
N GLU A 279 25.15 19.89 -9.41
CA GLU A 279 24.77 20.42 -10.73
C GLU A 279 24.47 19.30 -11.74
N LEU A 280 23.66 18.29 -11.32
CA LEU A 280 23.29 17.13 -12.16
C LEU A 280 22.14 17.52 -13.09
N ASP A 281 22.46 18.03 -14.25
CA ASP A 281 21.51 18.43 -15.30
C ASP A 281 20.82 17.25 -15.99
N ASN A 282 21.39 16.05 -15.85
CA ASN A 282 20.85 14.79 -16.35
C ASN A 282 19.91 14.07 -15.37
N VAL A 283 19.54 14.69 -14.24
CA VAL A 283 18.62 14.10 -13.24
C VAL A 283 17.35 14.94 -13.12
N HIS A 284 16.21 14.33 -13.44
CA HIS A 284 14.88 14.95 -13.38
C HIS A 284 14.06 14.37 -12.25
N ILE A 285 13.85 15.14 -11.18
CA ILE A 285 12.98 14.75 -10.06
C ILE A 285 11.60 15.31 -10.32
N LEU A 286 10.65 14.44 -10.64
CA LEU A 286 9.31 14.80 -11.06
C LEU A 286 8.30 14.62 -9.91
N PRO A 287 7.22 15.40 -9.91
CA PRO A 287 6.14 15.21 -8.95
C PRO A 287 5.42 13.89 -9.20
N TYR A 288 4.63 13.46 -8.20
CA TYR A 288 3.73 12.32 -8.34
C TYR A 288 2.92 12.40 -9.65
N GLN A 289 2.85 11.28 -10.36
CA GLN A 289 2.07 11.14 -11.59
C GLN A 289 0.86 10.23 -11.35
N PRO A 290 -0.31 10.51 -11.96
CA PRO A 290 -1.48 9.65 -11.88
C PRO A 290 -1.17 8.20 -12.31
N ARG A 291 -1.73 7.22 -11.59
CA ARG A 291 -1.55 5.80 -11.93
C ARG A 291 -1.94 5.47 -13.37
N SER A 292 -2.94 6.17 -13.92
CA SER A 292 -3.38 6.00 -15.32
C SER A 292 -2.31 6.35 -16.35
N LEU A 293 -1.34 7.21 -16.00
CA LEU A 293 -0.22 7.55 -16.88
C LEU A 293 0.98 6.59 -16.75
N MET A 294 0.99 5.71 -15.74
CA MET A 294 2.12 4.82 -15.49
C MET A 294 2.47 3.91 -16.69
N PRO A 295 1.51 3.30 -17.42
CA PRO A 295 1.87 2.54 -18.62
C PRO A 295 2.63 3.37 -19.65
N SER A 296 2.22 4.61 -19.87
CA SER A 296 2.88 5.54 -20.81
C SER A 296 4.25 5.99 -20.32
N ILE A 297 4.39 6.24 -19.03
CA ILE A 297 5.66 6.60 -18.38
C ILE A 297 6.66 5.43 -18.45
N LEU A 298 6.19 4.21 -18.22
CA LEU A 298 7.04 3.02 -18.35
C LEU A 298 7.46 2.80 -19.81
N ALA A 299 6.55 3.04 -20.78
CA ALA A 299 6.86 2.97 -22.20
C ALA A 299 7.82 4.08 -22.68
N TYR A 300 7.84 5.23 -22.02
CA TYR A 300 8.78 6.31 -22.29
C TYR A 300 10.22 5.95 -21.91
N SER A 301 10.40 5.12 -20.88
CA SER A 301 11.73 4.76 -20.35
C SER A 301 12.34 3.56 -21.07
N ASP A 302 13.66 3.56 -21.19
CA ASP A 302 14.42 2.45 -21.77
C ASP A 302 14.81 1.42 -20.69
N ILE A 303 15.14 1.89 -19.49
CA ILE A 303 15.52 1.07 -18.33
C ILE A 303 14.72 1.51 -17.11
N GLN A 304 14.10 0.57 -16.43
CA GLN A 304 13.49 0.77 -15.12
C GLN A 304 14.40 0.16 -14.06
N PHE A 305 14.66 0.89 -13.00
CA PHE A 305 15.52 0.39 -11.94
C PHE A 305 14.81 0.41 -10.58
N ILE A 306 15.14 -0.60 -9.79
CA ILE A 306 14.70 -0.77 -8.41
C ILE A 306 15.96 -0.98 -7.58
N PHE A 307 16.05 -0.25 -6.47
CA PHE A 307 17.16 -0.39 -5.56
C PHE A 307 16.69 -0.29 -4.11
N MET A 308 17.39 -0.97 -3.24
CA MET A 308 17.03 -1.02 -1.83
C MET A 308 18.30 -0.80 -0.99
N ASN A 309 18.10 -0.16 0.14
CA ASN A 309 19.16 -0.06 1.14
C ASN A 309 19.39 -1.46 1.74
N PRO A 310 20.60 -2.03 1.63
CA PRO A 310 20.89 -3.38 2.12
C PRO A 310 20.82 -3.50 3.66
N GLU A 311 20.80 -2.37 4.38
CA GLU A 311 20.68 -2.32 5.83
C GLU A 311 19.22 -2.27 6.33
N MET A 312 18.25 -2.23 5.42
CA MET A 312 16.83 -2.10 5.74
C MET A 312 16.08 -3.44 5.74
#